data_2141b4467f5041361df787658a5126cc
#
_entry.id   2141b4467f5041361df787658a5126cc
#
_cell.length_a   1.000
_cell.length_b   1.000
_cell.length_c   1.000
_cell.angle_alpha   90.00
_cell.angle_beta   90.00
_cell.angle_gamma   90.00
#
_symmetry.space_group_name_H-M   'P 1'
#
loop_
_entity.id
_entity.type
_entity.pdbx_description
1 polymer ?
#
loop_
_entity_poly.entity_id
_entity_poly.type
_entity_poly.pdbx_seq_one_letter_code
_entity_poly.pdbx_strand_id
1 'polypeptide(L)'
;MLDHGPMIGPDELTDTLGWTLKPEGLCQDDRCVIVPDRGAIESDGHIDVTAVAALLDRPAVHDDASGLVAIGAPRERRRGALHDLRAPDFTLPDLEGTSHSLSDHRSKKKLLVAFSSW
;
A
#
# COMPACT_ATOMS: atom_id res chain seq x y z
N MET A 1 5.14 3.56 8.58
CA MET A 1 5.54 2.49 9.52
C MET A 1 5.29 2.99 10.92
N LEU A 2 4.63 2.22 11.75
CA LEU A 2 4.35 2.52 13.16
C LEU A 2 5.18 1.56 14.02
N ASP A 3 5.60 2.00 15.21
CA ASP A 3 6.50 1.25 16.11
C ASP A 3 5.89 0.98 17.50
N HIS A 4 4.60 1.23 17.68
CA HIS A 4 3.87 1.08 18.94
C HIS A 4 2.58 0.27 18.82
N GLY A 5 2.46 -0.54 17.80
CA GLY A 5 1.34 -1.45 17.57
C GLY A 5 0.27 -0.90 16.62
N PRO A 6 -0.80 -1.70 16.38
CA PRO A 6 -1.81 -1.36 15.39
C PRO A 6 -2.91 -0.41 15.90
N MET A 7 -3.03 -0.21 17.22
CA MET A 7 -4.06 0.64 17.83
C MET A 7 -3.56 2.08 17.93
N ILE A 8 -4.09 2.97 17.12
CA ILE A 8 -3.64 4.37 17.00
C ILE A 8 -4.78 5.35 17.27
N GLY A 9 -4.43 6.58 17.61
CA GLY A 9 -5.40 7.66 17.76
C GLY A 9 -5.98 8.16 16.43
N PRO A 10 -7.14 8.85 16.45
CA PRO A 10 -7.77 9.40 15.24
C PRO A 10 -6.88 10.37 14.46
N ASP A 11 -6.14 11.22 15.17
CA ASP A 11 -5.23 12.21 14.55
C ASP A 11 -4.05 11.48 13.87
N GLU A 12 -3.51 10.47 14.51
CA GLU A 12 -2.43 9.66 13.97
C GLU A 12 -2.85 8.86 12.73
N LEU A 13 -4.10 8.37 12.69
CA LEU A 13 -4.67 7.75 11.49
C LEU A 13 -4.64 8.74 10.31
N THR A 14 -5.06 9.98 10.57
CA THR A 14 -5.07 11.03 9.56
C THR A 14 -3.65 11.35 9.07
N ASP A 15 -2.71 11.50 9.98
CA ASP A 15 -1.31 11.81 9.66
C ASP A 15 -0.61 10.67 8.91
N THR A 16 -0.91 9.40 9.29
CA THR A 16 -0.25 8.23 8.73
C THR A 16 -0.83 7.80 7.38
N LEU A 17 -2.16 7.76 7.26
CA LEU A 17 -2.84 7.24 6.07
C LEU A 17 -3.53 8.31 5.24
N GLY A 18 -3.71 9.53 5.77
CA GLY A 18 -4.48 10.60 5.14
C GLY A 18 -5.99 10.37 5.16
N TRP A 19 -6.49 9.47 6.03
CA TRP A 19 -7.89 9.13 6.17
C TRP A 19 -8.40 9.50 7.56
N THR A 20 -9.61 10.03 7.63
CA THR A 20 -10.28 10.38 8.89
C THR A 20 -11.51 9.53 9.09
N LEU A 21 -11.67 8.96 10.29
CA LEU A 21 -12.86 8.19 10.65
C LEU A 21 -13.97 9.18 11.08
N LYS A 22 -15.00 9.30 10.24
CA LYS A 22 -16.17 10.15 10.46
C LYS A 22 -17.42 9.29 10.72
N PRO A 23 -18.57 9.88 11.15
CA PRO A 23 -19.82 9.12 11.31
C PRO A 23 -20.25 8.38 10.05
N GLU A 24 -20.02 8.96 8.87
CA GLU A 24 -20.37 8.39 7.56
C GLU A 24 -19.39 7.32 7.06
N GLY A 25 -18.22 7.20 7.66
CA GLY A 25 -17.20 6.22 7.28
C GLY A 25 -15.77 6.75 7.33
N LEU A 26 -14.85 6.07 6.66
CA LEU A 26 -13.48 6.52 6.45
C LEU A 26 -13.45 7.48 5.26
N CYS A 27 -13.07 8.73 5.50
CA CYS A 27 -13.09 9.79 4.49
C CYS A 27 -11.70 10.38 4.26
N GLN A 28 -11.41 10.64 2.98
CA GLN A 28 -10.25 11.38 2.50
C GLN A 28 -10.73 12.35 1.42
N ASP A 29 -10.56 13.63 1.63
CA ASP A 29 -11.10 14.67 0.77
C ASP A 29 -12.61 14.46 0.50
N ASP A 30 -13.02 14.35 -0.75
CA ASP A 30 -14.41 14.13 -1.17
C ASP A 30 -14.79 12.62 -1.27
N ARG A 31 -13.88 11.72 -0.94
CA ARG A 31 -14.10 10.28 -1.01
C ARG A 31 -14.32 9.71 0.38
N CYS A 32 -15.42 8.97 0.56
CA CYS A 32 -15.68 8.19 1.77
C CYS A 32 -15.87 6.71 1.44
N VAL A 33 -15.31 5.85 2.29
CA VAL A 33 -15.49 4.41 2.26
C VAL A 33 -16.39 4.02 3.42
N ILE A 34 -17.44 3.26 3.14
CA ILE A 34 -18.36 2.78 4.16
C ILE A 34 -17.60 1.81 5.09
N VAL A 35 -17.80 1.99 6.39
CA VAL A 35 -17.33 1.08 7.43
C VAL A 35 -18.52 0.23 7.88
N PRO A 36 -18.64 -1.04 7.44
CA PRO A 36 -19.80 -1.87 7.74
C PRO A 36 -19.97 -2.17 9.22
N ASP A 37 -18.86 -2.38 9.92
CA ASP A 37 -18.80 -2.62 11.35
C ASP A 37 -17.77 -1.70 12.00
N ARG A 38 -18.24 -0.67 12.66
CA ARG A 38 -17.37 0.30 13.32
C ARG A 38 -16.65 -0.30 14.53
N GLY A 39 -17.32 -1.19 15.26
CA GLY A 39 -16.74 -1.88 16.42
C GLY A 39 -15.58 -2.82 16.06
N ALA A 40 -15.52 -3.25 14.80
CA ALA A 40 -14.39 -4.08 14.32
C ALA A 40 -13.11 -3.28 14.06
N ILE A 41 -13.19 -1.95 13.96
CA ILE A 41 -12.04 -1.09 13.68
C ILE A 41 -11.75 -0.07 14.77
N GLU A 42 -12.69 0.17 15.69
CA GLU A 42 -12.58 1.18 16.75
C GLU A 42 -12.89 0.55 18.11
N SER A 43 -12.02 0.74 19.09
CA SER A 43 -12.20 0.34 20.47
C SER A 43 -11.57 1.37 21.42
N ASP A 44 -12.32 1.80 22.43
CA ASP A 44 -11.84 2.72 23.48
C ASP A 44 -11.20 4.00 22.93
N GLY A 45 -11.74 4.53 21.80
CA GLY A 45 -11.22 5.73 21.16
C GLY A 45 -9.93 5.53 20.34
N HIS A 46 -9.49 4.28 20.18
CA HIS A 46 -8.37 3.90 19.33
C HIS A 46 -8.87 3.14 18.11
N ILE A 47 -8.13 3.24 17.03
CA ILE A 47 -8.47 2.67 15.74
C ILE A 47 -7.43 1.62 15.36
N ASP A 48 -7.88 0.43 15.00
CA ASP A 48 -7.01 -0.62 14.43
C ASP A 48 -6.64 -0.27 13.00
N VAL A 49 -5.42 0.20 12.81
CA VAL A 49 -4.90 0.62 11.51
C VAL A 49 -4.76 -0.54 10.53
N THR A 50 -4.62 -1.78 10.99
CA THR A 50 -4.56 -2.95 10.11
C THR A 50 -5.94 -3.28 9.54
N ALA A 51 -6.98 -3.17 10.36
CA ALA A 51 -8.37 -3.30 9.92
C ALA A 51 -8.75 -2.18 8.95
N VAL A 52 -8.35 -0.94 9.22
CA VAL A 52 -8.51 0.18 8.27
C VAL A 52 -7.77 -0.09 6.97
N ALA A 53 -6.53 -0.57 7.01
CA ALA A 53 -5.77 -0.91 5.81
C ALA A 53 -6.49 -1.98 4.96
N ALA A 54 -7.10 -2.99 5.60
CA ALA A 54 -7.88 -4.00 4.90
C ALA A 54 -9.11 -3.41 4.18
N LEU A 55 -9.84 -2.49 4.82
CA LEU A 55 -10.97 -1.78 4.20
C LEU A 55 -10.54 -0.93 3.00
N LEU A 56 -9.32 -0.39 3.03
CA LEU A 56 -8.74 0.43 1.96
C LEU A 56 -8.00 -0.40 0.89
N ASP A 57 -8.13 -1.74 0.92
CA ASP A 57 -7.41 -2.69 0.03
C ASP A 57 -5.88 -2.45 0.02
N ARG A 58 -5.32 -2.16 1.21
CA ARG A 58 -3.88 -1.97 1.42
C ARG A 58 -3.32 -3.18 2.17
N PRO A 59 -2.21 -3.77 1.74
CA PRO A 59 -1.55 -4.80 2.52
C PRO A 59 -0.99 -4.20 3.81
N ALA A 60 -1.18 -4.89 4.92
CA ALA A 60 -0.60 -4.52 6.20
C ALA A 60 0.03 -5.76 6.85
N VAL A 61 1.12 -5.56 7.57
CA VAL A 61 1.79 -6.57 8.36
C VAL A 61 2.07 -5.97 9.74
N HIS A 62 1.75 -6.70 10.79
CA HIS A 62 2.06 -6.39 12.17
C HIS A 62 2.99 -7.47 12.72
N ASP A 63 4.06 -7.06 13.36
CA ASP A 63 4.96 -7.93 14.12
C ASP A 63 4.75 -7.70 15.61
N ASP A 64 4.15 -8.69 16.29
CA ASP A 64 3.80 -8.61 17.70
C ASP A 64 5.04 -8.47 18.62
N ALA A 65 6.19 -8.99 18.19
CA ALA A 65 7.40 -8.97 18.99
C ALA A 65 8.04 -7.58 19.07
N SER A 66 8.03 -6.84 17.96
CA SER A 66 8.61 -5.49 17.88
C SER A 66 7.55 -4.38 17.98
N GLY A 67 6.25 -4.71 17.86
CA GLY A 67 5.17 -3.74 17.75
C GLY A 67 5.14 -3.00 16.43
N LEU A 68 5.96 -3.40 15.45
CA LEU A 68 6.04 -2.72 14.16
C LEU A 68 4.82 -3.02 13.28
N VAL A 69 4.26 -1.98 12.69
CA VAL A 69 3.21 -2.10 11.68
C VAL A 69 3.67 -1.46 10.38
N ALA A 70 3.68 -2.24 9.31
CA ALA A 70 3.97 -1.76 7.96
C ALA A 70 2.72 -1.83 7.09
N ILE A 71 2.39 -0.72 6.44
CA ILE A 71 1.23 -0.60 5.56
C ILE A 71 1.70 -0.22 4.16
N GLY A 72 1.35 -1.03 3.17
CA GLY A 72 1.70 -0.81 1.78
C GLY A 72 0.74 0.14 1.06
N ALA A 73 1.08 0.46 -0.19
CA ALA A 73 0.20 1.22 -1.07
C ALA A 73 -1.06 0.41 -1.44
N PRO A 74 -2.18 1.07 -1.78
CA PRO A 74 -3.38 0.39 -2.25
C PRO A 74 -3.08 -0.57 -3.40
N ARG A 75 -3.69 -1.76 -3.38
CA ARG A 75 -3.49 -2.79 -4.42
C ARG A 75 -3.92 -2.33 -5.81
N GLU A 76 -4.88 -1.43 -5.87
CA GLU A 76 -5.34 -0.81 -7.12
C GLU A 76 -4.20 -0.16 -7.91
N ARG A 77 -3.25 0.51 -7.23
CA ARG A 77 -2.05 1.07 -7.87
C ARG A 77 -1.19 0.02 -8.59
N ARG A 78 -1.16 -1.20 -8.07
CA ARG A 78 -0.41 -2.33 -8.67
C ARG A 78 -1.22 -3.06 -9.72
N ARG A 79 -2.55 -3.11 -9.56
CA ARG A 79 -3.47 -3.73 -10.52
C ARG A 79 -3.61 -2.93 -11.80
N GLY A 80 -3.41 -1.61 -11.78
CA GLY A 80 -3.49 -0.77 -12.97
C GLY A 80 -2.64 -1.31 -14.12
N ALA A 81 -1.38 -1.66 -13.86
CA ALA A 81 -0.48 -2.24 -14.87
C ALA A 81 -0.98 -3.57 -15.46
N LEU A 82 -1.73 -4.37 -14.68
CA LEU A 82 -2.32 -5.63 -15.14
C LEU A 82 -3.62 -5.43 -15.92
N HIS A 83 -4.45 -4.47 -15.50
CA HIS A 83 -5.70 -4.14 -16.18
C HIS A 83 -5.47 -3.44 -17.52
N ASP A 84 -4.52 -2.53 -17.57
CA ASP A 84 -4.19 -1.77 -18.77
C ASP A 84 -3.32 -2.57 -19.74
N LEU A 85 -2.84 -3.75 -19.34
CA LEU A 85 -1.88 -4.59 -20.09
C LEU A 85 -0.63 -3.80 -20.51
N ARG A 86 -0.28 -2.78 -19.72
CA ARG A 86 0.88 -1.91 -19.93
C ARG A 86 1.89 -2.11 -18.83
N ALA A 87 3.01 -2.72 -19.16
CA ALA A 87 4.13 -2.80 -18.22
C ALA A 87 4.68 -1.39 -17.94
N PRO A 88 4.92 -1.00 -16.66
CA PRO A 88 5.64 0.22 -16.34
C PRO A 88 7.02 0.19 -17.00
N ASP A 89 7.45 1.32 -17.53
CA ASP A 89 8.83 1.44 -18.02
C ASP A 89 9.81 1.55 -16.84
N PHE A 90 11.00 1.01 -17.00
CA PHE A 90 12.08 1.14 -16.05
C PHE A 90 13.41 1.18 -16.79
N THR A 91 14.41 1.77 -16.16
CA THR A 91 15.78 1.86 -16.68
C THR A 91 16.73 1.29 -15.66
N LEU A 92 17.57 0.35 -16.08
CA LEU A 92 18.60 -0.28 -15.23
C LEU A 92 19.94 -0.25 -15.97
N PRO A 93 21.06 -0.07 -15.25
CA PRO A 93 22.38 -0.23 -15.83
C PRO A 93 22.74 -1.72 -15.98
N ASP A 94 23.48 -2.04 -17.02
CA ASP A 94 24.15 -3.33 -17.16
C ASP A 94 25.44 -3.39 -16.31
N LEU A 95 26.18 -4.49 -16.41
CA LEU A 95 27.42 -4.68 -15.64
C LEU A 95 28.54 -3.72 -16.06
N GLU A 96 28.47 -3.17 -17.26
CA GLU A 96 29.38 -2.16 -17.80
C GLU A 96 28.93 -0.72 -17.45
N GLY A 97 27.77 -0.58 -16.78
CA GLY A 97 27.20 0.71 -16.39
C GLY A 97 26.37 1.41 -17.49
N THR A 98 26.13 0.73 -18.60
CA THR A 98 25.28 1.26 -19.68
C THR A 98 23.81 1.12 -19.31
N SER A 99 23.04 2.22 -19.40
CA SER A 99 21.61 2.21 -19.07
C SER A 99 20.77 1.62 -20.20
N HIS A 100 19.87 0.71 -19.83
CA HIS A 100 18.89 0.09 -20.72
C HIS A 100 17.48 0.29 -20.18
N SER A 101 16.56 0.67 -21.04
CA SER A 101 15.14 0.84 -20.71
C SER A 101 14.28 -0.28 -21.32
N LEU A 102 13.21 -0.67 -20.63
CA LEU A 102 12.26 -1.64 -21.18
C LEU A 102 11.68 -1.14 -22.50
N SER A 103 11.47 0.17 -22.63
CA SER A 103 10.98 0.84 -23.83
C SER A 103 11.90 0.70 -25.05
N ASP A 104 13.19 0.47 -24.89
CA ASP A 104 14.12 0.26 -26.00
C ASP A 104 13.80 -1.00 -26.81
N HIS A 105 13.03 -1.91 -26.20
CA HIS A 105 12.67 -3.19 -26.79
C HIS A 105 11.20 -3.29 -27.20
N ARG A 106 10.52 -2.17 -27.52
CA ARG A 106 9.07 -2.14 -27.81
C ARG A 106 8.61 -3.06 -28.93
N SER A 107 9.44 -3.28 -29.93
CA SER A 107 9.12 -4.12 -31.09
C SER A 107 9.32 -5.62 -30.85
N LYS A 108 9.81 -6.04 -29.66
CA LYS A 108 10.15 -7.43 -29.36
C LYS A 108 9.22 -8.00 -28.28
N LYS A 109 8.96 -9.30 -28.37
CA LYS A 109 8.40 -10.05 -27.22
C LYS A 109 9.45 -10.11 -26.10
N LYS A 110 9.03 -9.90 -24.86
CA LYS A 110 9.91 -9.80 -23.71
C LYS A 110 9.54 -10.84 -22.66
N LEU A 111 10.54 -11.47 -22.08
CA LEU A 111 10.45 -12.25 -20.87
C LEU A 111 11.35 -11.59 -19.83
N LEU A 112 10.76 -11.07 -18.74
CA LEU A 112 11.49 -10.51 -17.64
C LEU A 112 11.69 -11.58 -16.56
N VAL A 113 12.95 -11.85 -16.21
CA VAL A 113 13.32 -12.76 -15.14
C VAL A 113 14.07 -11.97 -14.08
N ALA A 114 13.61 -12.04 -12.83
CA ALA A 114 14.30 -11.48 -11.68
C ALA A 114 14.80 -12.63 -10.80
N PHE A 115 16.08 -12.62 -10.48
CA PHE A 115 16.69 -13.60 -9.59
C PHE A 115 17.74 -12.94 -8.71
N SER A 116 18.07 -13.56 -7.61
CA SER A 116 19.14 -13.14 -6.70
C SER A 116 20.11 -14.31 -6.56
N SER A 117 21.40 -14.00 -6.62
CA SER A 117 22.48 -14.94 -6.27
C SER A 117 22.95 -14.63 -4.84
N TRP A 118 22.79 -15.56 -3.93
CA TRP A 118 23.32 -15.55 -2.56
C TRP A 118 24.31 -16.67 -2.33
#